data_24fe64b82bbf995c36d8c43b22cc9a23
#
_entry.id   24fe64b82bbf995c36d8c43b22cc9a23
#
_cell.length_a   1.000
_cell.length_b   1.000
_cell.length_c   1.000
_cell.angle_alpha   90.00
_cell.angle_beta   90.00
_cell.angle_gamma   90.00
#
_symmetry.space_group_name_H-M   'P 1'
#
loop_
_entity.id
_entity.type
_entity.pdbx_description
1 polymer ?
#
loop_
_entity_poly.entity_id
_entity_poly.type
_entity_poly.pdbx_seq_one_letter_code
_entity_poly.pdbx_strand_id
1 'polypeptide(L)'
;MKPGPDMAVCVLGLGRSGKAAVEWLQTTGAKVTAVDGRATPELQQWAAQLPEEIDCRLGERAVMADRFDLAVVSPGVPLDQPQVASLRARGVPVWGELELGWSASQCPAIAITGTNGKTTTTEWVTQLLAETRREVMSAGNIGRPLCEVLPQTRKLDAVVLEVSSFQLETIDAFRASVAVLLNLAEDHLDRHGSMENYVRAKAHLFENQKPFDWAIIQFEAWEQLQALNVKVPGKVVTFSARNNSADVYVDGNRVISRLPRVEGPVLDLAECALEGTHNAENLMAAWLVGRAMKLLPAEMVPVLQTLRTGEHRCELVAEWEGVRFYNDSKATNVHALVSALRSMPPAKQAARNVWLIAGGQGKGMDYQPAASAVGERVKEAWLIGASAAEIQSAWSPFAPCNLAADLIEAVAEAGRNAAPGDVVLLSPACASFDMFDSYQHRGNQFRAAVTEWVESRQGD
;
A
#
# COMPACT_ATOMS: atom_id res chain seq x y z
N MET A 1 -24.70 -12.27 5.86
CA MET A 1 -25.12 -13.30 4.87
C MET A 1 -23.95 -14.26 4.71
N LYS A 2 -24.17 -15.58 4.54
CA LYS A 2 -23.11 -16.54 4.15
C LYS A 2 -23.54 -17.23 2.87
N PRO A 3 -22.71 -17.21 1.82
CA PRO A 3 -23.02 -17.98 0.60
C PRO A 3 -23.15 -19.48 0.89
N GLY A 4 -24.09 -20.13 0.21
CA GLY A 4 -24.41 -21.55 0.39
C GLY A 4 -25.06 -22.16 -0.88
N PRO A 5 -25.46 -23.46 -0.83
CA PRO A 5 -25.83 -24.22 -2.02
C PRO A 5 -27.00 -23.67 -2.85
N ASP A 6 -27.91 -22.92 -2.22
CA ASP A 6 -29.10 -22.39 -2.90
C ASP A 6 -28.90 -20.96 -3.44
N MET A 7 -27.73 -20.35 -3.22
CA MET A 7 -27.47 -18.97 -3.63
C MET A 7 -26.88 -18.91 -5.04
N ALA A 8 -27.45 -18.03 -5.87
CA ALA A 8 -26.88 -17.65 -7.16
C ALA A 8 -25.97 -16.44 -6.96
N VAL A 9 -24.67 -16.61 -7.22
CA VAL A 9 -23.65 -15.58 -7.00
C VAL A 9 -22.97 -15.22 -8.32
N CYS A 10 -22.97 -13.91 -8.63
CA CYS A 10 -22.24 -13.36 -9.76
C CYS A 10 -20.87 -12.83 -9.29
N VAL A 11 -19.78 -13.25 -9.93
CA VAL A 11 -18.43 -12.71 -9.70
C VAL A 11 -18.01 -11.87 -10.90
N LEU A 12 -17.79 -10.57 -10.71
CA LEU A 12 -17.42 -9.60 -11.74
C LEU A 12 -15.95 -9.22 -11.63
N GLY A 13 -15.21 -9.49 -12.72
CA GLY A 13 -13.77 -9.28 -12.82
C GLY A 13 -12.97 -10.46 -12.26
N LEU A 14 -12.24 -11.15 -13.14
CA LEU A 14 -11.49 -12.37 -12.83
C LEU A 14 -9.98 -12.11 -12.74
N GLY A 15 -9.62 -11.01 -12.08
CA GLY A 15 -8.28 -10.82 -11.55
C GLY A 15 -8.02 -11.75 -10.36
N ARG A 16 -6.91 -11.58 -9.66
CA ARG A 16 -6.53 -12.46 -8.54
C ARG A 16 -7.63 -12.60 -7.48
N SER A 17 -8.22 -11.48 -7.04
CA SER A 17 -9.31 -11.48 -6.04
C SER A 17 -10.57 -12.19 -6.54
N GLY A 18 -10.96 -11.95 -7.81
CA GLY A 18 -12.14 -12.60 -8.39
C GLY A 18 -11.97 -14.10 -8.56
N LYS A 19 -10.80 -14.56 -8.99
CA LYS A 19 -10.47 -15.99 -9.08
C LYS A 19 -10.56 -16.66 -7.71
N ALA A 20 -9.95 -16.07 -6.69
CA ALA A 20 -10.02 -16.57 -5.32
C ALA A 20 -11.46 -16.61 -4.77
N ALA A 21 -12.28 -15.60 -5.12
CA ALA A 21 -13.70 -15.60 -4.77
C ALA A 21 -14.47 -16.76 -5.42
N VAL A 22 -14.26 -17.00 -6.72
CA VAL A 22 -14.88 -18.12 -7.45
C VAL A 22 -14.48 -19.46 -6.84
N GLU A 23 -13.18 -19.68 -6.63
CA GLU A 23 -12.64 -20.92 -6.06
C GLU A 23 -13.18 -21.18 -4.64
N TRP A 24 -13.28 -20.14 -3.82
CA TRP A 24 -13.88 -20.30 -2.49
C TRP A 24 -15.38 -20.55 -2.56
N LEU A 25 -16.15 -19.80 -3.38
CA LEU A 25 -17.60 -19.98 -3.54
C LEU A 25 -17.95 -21.39 -4.02
N GLN A 26 -17.15 -21.97 -4.90
CA GLN A 26 -17.28 -23.37 -5.30
C GLN A 26 -17.30 -24.31 -4.10
N THR A 27 -16.47 -24.08 -3.08
CA THR A 27 -16.44 -24.93 -1.86
C THR A 27 -17.71 -24.83 -1.02
N THR A 28 -18.50 -23.77 -1.21
CA THR A 28 -19.78 -23.56 -0.47
C THR A 28 -20.98 -24.23 -1.14
N GLY A 29 -20.81 -24.71 -2.37
CA GLY A 29 -21.90 -25.25 -3.20
C GLY A 29 -22.80 -24.17 -3.84
N ALA A 30 -22.43 -22.89 -3.77
CA ALA A 30 -23.18 -21.79 -4.41
C ALA A 30 -23.15 -21.96 -5.96
N LYS A 31 -24.22 -21.52 -6.61
CA LYS A 31 -24.30 -21.45 -8.09
C LYS A 31 -23.54 -20.22 -8.57
N VAL A 32 -22.35 -20.40 -9.11
CA VAL A 32 -21.44 -19.30 -9.47
C VAL A 32 -21.52 -19.00 -10.96
N THR A 33 -21.75 -17.73 -11.28
CA THR A 33 -21.52 -17.16 -12.62
C THR A 33 -20.32 -16.22 -12.55
N ALA A 34 -19.22 -16.59 -13.20
CA ALA A 34 -17.96 -15.83 -13.22
C ALA A 34 -17.83 -15.06 -14.54
N VAL A 35 -17.64 -13.75 -14.49
CA VAL A 35 -17.66 -12.87 -15.66
C VAL A 35 -16.44 -11.96 -15.70
N ASP A 36 -15.75 -11.91 -16.84
CA ASP A 36 -14.73 -10.89 -17.14
C ASP A 36 -14.92 -10.35 -18.57
N GLY A 37 -14.84 -9.04 -18.74
CA GLY A 37 -14.92 -8.39 -20.05
C GLY A 37 -13.71 -8.68 -20.96
N ARG A 38 -12.68 -9.34 -20.46
CA ARG A 38 -11.50 -9.78 -21.20
C ARG A 38 -11.56 -11.29 -21.41
N ALA A 39 -10.93 -11.75 -22.49
CA ALA A 39 -10.78 -13.18 -22.81
C ALA A 39 -9.30 -13.47 -23.15
N THR A 40 -8.40 -13.16 -22.19
CA THR A 40 -6.97 -13.42 -22.40
C THR A 40 -6.67 -14.92 -22.35
N PRO A 41 -5.57 -15.39 -22.98
CA PRO A 41 -5.19 -16.81 -22.95
C PRO A 41 -5.10 -17.38 -21.53
N GLU A 42 -4.58 -16.60 -20.57
CA GLU A 42 -4.45 -17.00 -19.17
C GLU A 42 -5.81 -17.15 -18.48
N LEU A 43 -6.79 -16.29 -18.82
CA LEU A 43 -8.16 -16.41 -18.30
C LEU A 43 -8.87 -17.61 -18.92
N GLN A 44 -8.69 -17.85 -20.21
CA GLN A 44 -9.26 -19.02 -20.91
C GLN A 44 -8.69 -20.34 -20.35
N GLN A 45 -7.38 -20.38 -20.12
CA GLN A 45 -6.73 -21.56 -19.51
C GLN A 45 -7.24 -21.81 -18.08
N TRP A 46 -7.40 -20.74 -17.27
CA TRP A 46 -7.96 -20.88 -15.94
C TRP A 46 -9.43 -21.31 -15.97
N ALA A 47 -10.25 -20.71 -16.85
CA ALA A 47 -11.65 -21.08 -17.01
C ALA A 47 -11.84 -22.54 -17.42
N ALA A 48 -10.96 -23.07 -18.26
CA ALA A 48 -10.98 -24.47 -18.69
C ALA A 48 -10.68 -25.48 -17.57
N GLN A 49 -10.15 -25.03 -16.43
CA GLN A 49 -9.88 -25.85 -15.24
C GLN A 49 -11.03 -25.83 -14.23
N LEU A 50 -12.03 -24.95 -14.44
CA LEU A 50 -13.18 -24.87 -13.55
C LEU A 50 -14.12 -26.05 -13.77
N PRO A 51 -14.83 -26.53 -12.72
CA PRO A 51 -15.89 -27.51 -12.86
C PRO A 51 -17.02 -27.03 -13.76
N GLU A 52 -17.70 -27.96 -14.40
CA GLU A 52 -18.83 -27.68 -15.35
C GLU A 52 -19.99 -26.91 -14.68
N GLU A 53 -20.12 -27.01 -13.38
CA GLU A 53 -21.17 -26.31 -12.59
C GLU A 53 -20.94 -24.79 -12.48
N ILE A 54 -19.73 -24.31 -12.81
CA ILE A 54 -19.40 -22.87 -12.79
C ILE A 54 -19.60 -22.31 -14.19
N ASP A 55 -20.59 -21.43 -14.33
CA ASP A 55 -20.83 -20.67 -15.56
C ASP A 55 -19.79 -19.56 -15.73
N CYS A 56 -18.77 -19.79 -16.56
CA CYS A 56 -17.69 -18.83 -16.79
C CYS A 56 -17.84 -18.16 -18.16
N ARG A 57 -18.05 -16.82 -18.13
CA ARG A 57 -18.31 -15.99 -19.33
C ARG A 57 -17.18 -15.00 -19.52
N LEU A 58 -16.32 -15.25 -20.52
CA LEU A 58 -15.20 -14.39 -20.87
C LEU A 58 -15.51 -13.57 -22.12
N GLY A 59 -15.06 -12.31 -22.14
CA GLY A 59 -15.34 -11.36 -23.23
C GLY A 59 -16.73 -10.73 -23.16
N GLU A 60 -17.58 -11.18 -22.25
CA GLU A 60 -18.93 -10.64 -22.07
C GLU A 60 -18.94 -9.48 -21.07
N ARG A 61 -19.77 -8.47 -21.38
CA ARG A 61 -19.97 -7.28 -20.53
C ARG A 61 -21.36 -7.19 -19.92
N ALA A 62 -22.27 -8.15 -20.19
CA ALA A 62 -23.64 -8.04 -19.73
C ALA A 62 -24.14 -9.31 -19.05
N VAL A 63 -24.57 -9.18 -17.79
CA VAL A 63 -25.30 -10.19 -16.99
C VAL A 63 -26.73 -9.70 -16.72
N MET A 64 -27.33 -9.03 -17.70
CA MET A 64 -28.52 -8.19 -17.49
C MET A 64 -29.81 -8.99 -17.23
N ALA A 65 -29.90 -10.23 -17.67
CA ALA A 65 -31.13 -11.02 -17.59
C ALA A 65 -31.18 -11.99 -16.39
N ASP A 66 -30.02 -12.33 -15.82
CA ASP A 66 -29.94 -13.35 -14.78
C ASP A 66 -30.34 -12.81 -13.40
N ARG A 67 -30.87 -13.68 -12.56
CA ARG A 67 -31.20 -13.36 -11.15
C ARG A 67 -30.06 -13.85 -10.27
N PHE A 68 -29.55 -12.94 -9.44
CA PHE A 68 -28.52 -13.23 -8.46
C PHE A 68 -28.97 -12.80 -7.07
N ASP A 69 -28.52 -13.54 -6.07
CA ASP A 69 -28.74 -13.24 -4.66
C ASP A 69 -27.59 -12.39 -4.09
N LEU A 70 -26.41 -12.45 -4.75
CA LEU A 70 -25.21 -11.71 -4.37
C LEU A 70 -24.36 -11.44 -5.62
N ALA A 71 -23.76 -10.27 -5.68
CA ALA A 71 -22.70 -9.96 -6.64
C ALA A 71 -21.38 -9.71 -5.88
N VAL A 72 -20.29 -10.33 -6.33
CA VAL A 72 -18.94 -10.11 -5.83
C VAL A 72 -18.13 -9.39 -6.90
N VAL A 73 -17.60 -8.22 -6.56
CA VAL A 73 -16.91 -7.34 -7.51
C VAL A 73 -15.43 -7.24 -7.16
N SER A 74 -14.57 -7.52 -8.13
CA SER A 74 -13.12 -7.30 -7.97
C SER A 74 -12.81 -5.82 -7.81
N PRO A 75 -11.80 -5.42 -7.00
CA PRO A 75 -11.46 -4.02 -6.76
C PRO A 75 -11.10 -3.21 -8.01
N GLY A 76 -10.64 -3.88 -9.06
CA GLY A 76 -10.34 -3.27 -10.37
C GLY A 76 -11.56 -2.95 -11.23
N VAL A 77 -12.76 -3.41 -10.86
CA VAL A 77 -14.00 -3.13 -11.59
C VAL A 77 -14.63 -1.86 -10.99
N PRO A 78 -14.82 -0.78 -11.77
CA PRO A 78 -15.48 0.42 -11.29
C PRO A 78 -16.95 0.16 -10.91
N LEU A 79 -17.41 0.76 -9.80
CA LEU A 79 -18.75 0.52 -9.28
C LEU A 79 -19.85 1.23 -10.09
N ASP A 80 -19.50 2.17 -10.91
CA ASP A 80 -20.36 2.89 -11.87
C ASP A 80 -20.52 2.15 -13.21
N GLN A 81 -19.82 1.02 -13.40
CA GLN A 81 -20.05 0.21 -14.59
C GLN A 81 -21.52 -0.22 -14.73
N PRO A 82 -22.08 -0.21 -15.95
CA PRO A 82 -23.51 -0.50 -16.19
C PRO A 82 -23.99 -1.83 -15.57
N GLN A 83 -23.14 -2.84 -15.53
CA GLN A 83 -23.44 -4.15 -14.91
C GLN A 83 -23.62 -4.04 -13.40
N VAL A 84 -22.69 -3.41 -12.71
CA VAL A 84 -22.76 -3.21 -11.24
C VAL A 84 -23.94 -2.33 -10.88
N ALA A 85 -24.15 -1.23 -11.64
CA ALA A 85 -25.28 -0.34 -11.47
C ALA A 85 -26.63 -1.07 -11.66
N SER A 86 -26.73 -1.94 -12.68
CA SER A 86 -27.92 -2.75 -12.91
C SER A 86 -28.20 -3.74 -11.78
N LEU A 87 -27.18 -4.41 -11.24
CA LEU A 87 -27.32 -5.32 -10.10
C LEU A 87 -27.83 -4.57 -8.85
N ARG A 88 -27.23 -3.42 -8.54
CA ARG A 88 -27.66 -2.56 -7.44
C ARG A 88 -29.09 -2.05 -7.60
N ALA A 89 -29.47 -1.61 -8.81
CA ALA A 89 -30.83 -1.14 -9.10
C ALA A 89 -31.89 -2.26 -8.91
N ARG A 90 -31.52 -3.53 -9.04
CA ARG A 90 -32.36 -4.68 -8.77
C ARG A 90 -32.35 -5.13 -7.30
N GLY A 91 -31.64 -4.39 -6.43
CA GLY A 91 -31.54 -4.72 -5.01
C GLY A 91 -30.58 -5.88 -4.69
N VAL A 92 -29.72 -6.28 -5.65
CA VAL A 92 -28.72 -7.32 -5.40
C VAL A 92 -27.58 -6.73 -4.54
N PRO A 93 -27.27 -7.31 -3.38
CA PRO A 93 -26.12 -6.91 -2.57
C PRO A 93 -24.84 -7.02 -3.40
N VAL A 94 -23.97 -6.00 -3.28
CA VAL A 94 -22.69 -5.95 -4.00
C VAL A 94 -21.56 -5.92 -2.99
N TRP A 95 -20.82 -7.00 -2.90
CA TRP A 95 -19.67 -7.17 -2.01
C TRP A 95 -18.35 -7.15 -2.79
N GLY A 96 -17.27 -6.81 -2.11
CA GLY A 96 -15.91 -7.11 -2.56
C GLY A 96 -15.47 -8.49 -2.08
N GLU A 97 -14.34 -8.94 -2.59
CA GLU A 97 -13.69 -10.18 -2.12
C GLU A 97 -13.34 -10.09 -0.62
N LEU A 98 -12.97 -8.92 -0.12
CA LEU A 98 -12.69 -8.67 1.29
C LEU A 98 -13.92 -8.95 2.18
N GLU A 99 -15.10 -8.45 1.80
CA GLU A 99 -16.35 -8.72 2.52
C GLU A 99 -16.73 -10.19 2.44
N LEU A 100 -16.62 -10.78 1.26
CA LEU A 100 -16.90 -12.20 1.04
C LEU A 100 -16.01 -13.07 1.94
N GLY A 101 -14.70 -12.85 1.92
CA GLY A 101 -13.75 -13.57 2.76
C GLY A 101 -13.99 -13.33 4.26
N TRP A 102 -14.27 -12.08 4.65
CA TRP A 102 -14.61 -11.76 6.04
C TRP A 102 -15.84 -12.52 6.53
N SER A 103 -16.88 -12.65 5.71
CA SER A 103 -18.12 -13.37 6.08
C SER A 103 -17.88 -14.82 6.49
N ALA A 104 -16.78 -15.41 6.07
CA ALA A 104 -16.38 -16.80 6.31
C ALA A 104 -15.16 -16.94 7.23
N SER A 105 -14.42 -15.87 7.48
CA SER A 105 -13.24 -15.88 8.36
C SER A 105 -13.60 -16.30 9.79
N GLN A 106 -12.72 -17.06 10.43
CA GLN A 106 -12.92 -17.57 11.78
C GLN A 106 -11.95 -16.94 12.79
N CYS A 107 -11.15 -15.96 12.41
CA CYS A 107 -10.28 -15.19 13.28
C CYS A 107 -10.53 -13.69 13.19
N PRO A 108 -10.12 -12.89 14.19
CA PRO A 108 -10.15 -11.44 14.13
C PRO A 108 -9.32 -10.90 12.96
N ALA A 109 -9.73 -9.75 12.41
CA ALA A 109 -8.97 -9.02 11.41
C ALA A 109 -8.22 -7.83 12.04
N ILE A 110 -6.95 -7.71 11.70
CA ILE A 110 -6.12 -6.50 11.84
C ILE A 110 -6.04 -5.90 10.44
N ALA A 111 -6.63 -4.74 10.19
CA ALA A 111 -6.69 -4.18 8.84
C ALA A 111 -5.92 -2.85 8.77
N ILE A 112 -5.06 -2.75 7.78
CA ILE A 112 -4.12 -1.64 7.61
C ILE A 112 -4.39 -0.95 6.27
N THR A 113 -4.72 0.34 6.33
CA THR A 113 -4.90 1.21 5.16
C THR A 113 -4.09 2.50 5.30
N GLY A 114 -4.08 3.28 4.26
CA GLY A 114 -3.37 4.56 4.14
C GLY A 114 -3.03 4.83 2.68
N THR A 115 -2.50 5.98 2.38
CA THR A 115 -1.96 6.27 1.05
C THR A 115 -0.64 5.50 0.87
N ASN A 116 0.30 5.65 1.80
CA ASN A 116 1.62 5.02 1.78
C ASN A 116 1.88 4.20 3.05
N GLY A 117 2.87 3.32 3.02
CA GLY A 117 3.30 2.52 4.17
C GLY A 117 2.52 1.23 4.41
N LYS A 118 1.38 1.02 3.74
CA LYS A 118 0.49 -0.14 3.95
C LYS A 118 1.23 -1.47 3.96
N THR A 119 1.92 -1.80 2.88
CA THR A 119 2.61 -3.08 2.72
C THR A 119 3.69 -3.26 3.78
N THR A 120 4.55 -2.25 3.96
CA THR A 120 5.62 -2.27 4.97
C THR A 120 5.04 -2.52 6.36
N THR A 121 4.00 -1.78 6.75
CA THR A 121 3.37 -1.95 8.07
C THR A 121 2.68 -3.30 8.19
N THR A 122 2.04 -3.82 7.13
CA THR A 122 1.42 -5.15 7.13
C THR A 122 2.47 -6.25 7.33
N GLU A 123 3.59 -6.16 6.62
CA GLU A 123 4.71 -7.09 6.75
C GLU A 123 5.32 -7.02 8.16
N TRP A 124 5.59 -5.81 8.68
CA TRP A 124 6.16 -5.62 10.01
C TRP A 124 5.24 -6.07 11.15
N VAL A 125 3.94 -5.79 11.04
CA VAL A 125 2.96 -6.29 12.01
C VAL A 125 2.91 -7.81 11.98
N THR A 126 2.91 -8.40 10.80
CA THR A 126 2.91 -9.88 10.66
C THR A 126 4.17 -10.46 11.26
N GLN A 127 5.35 -9.90 10.97
CA GLN A 127 6.62 -10.35 11.54
C GLN A 127 6.65 -10.17 13.06
N LEU A 128 6.26 -8.99 13.58
CA LEU A 128 6.22 -8.70 15.02
C LEU A 128 5.35 -9.73 15.76
N LEU A 129 4.15 -10.00 15.25
CA LEU A 129 3.23 -10.93 15.86
C LEU A 129 3.74 -12.37 15.80
N ALA A 130 4.30 -12.80 14.66
CA ALA A 130 4.85 -14.13 14.48
C ALA A 130 6.07 -14.38 15.42
N GLU A 131 7.01 -13.44 15.49
CA GLU A 131 8.19 -13.55 16.37
C GLU A 131 7.83 -13.49 17.86
N THR A 132 6.67 -12.88 18.19
CA THR A 132 6.09 -12.89 19.55
C THR A 132 5.10 -14.06 19.76
N ARG A 133 5.22 -15.13 18.99
CA ARG A 133 4.49 -16.40 19.12
C ARG A 133 2.97 -16.27 18.91
N ARG A 134 2.52 -15.37 18.03
CA ARG A 134 1.14 -15.35 17.55
C ARG A 134 1.06 -16.08 16.22
N GLU A 135 0.03 -16.90 16.06
CA GLU A 135 -0.27 -17.54 14.78
C GLU A 135 -0.99 -16.51 13.90
N VAL A 136 -0.29 -15.92 12.95
CA VAL A 136 -0.83 -14.89 12.06
C VAL A 136 -0.45 -15.13 10.60
N MET A 137 -1.23 -14.57 9.70
CA MET A 137 -0.98 -14.59 8.26
C MET A 137 -1.38 -13.25 7.65
N SER A 138 -0.57 -12.76 6.71
CA SER A 138 -0.93 -11.58 5.91
C SER A 138 -1.76 -11.95 4.69
N ALA A 139 -2.71 -11.07 4.32
CA ALA A 139 -3.57 -11.24 3.14
C ALA A 139 -4.12 -9.87 2.67
N GLY A 140 -5.00 -9.88 1.67
CA GLY A 140 -5.72 -8.73 1.18
C GLY A 140 -5.18 -8.14 -0.12
N ASN A 141 -4.91 -6.84 -0.13
CA ASN A 141 -4.45 -6.11 -1.32
C ASN A 141 -3.04 -6.51 -1.78
N ILE A 142 -2.24 -7.10 -0.89
CA ILE A 142 -0.94 -7.68 -1.19
C ILE A 142 -0.92 -9.19 -0.92
N GLY A 143 0.03 -9.86 -1.53
CA GLY A 143 0.18 -11.28 -1.31
C GLY A 143 -1.08 -12.04 -1.75
N ARG A 144 -1.75 -12.73 -0.85
CA ARG A 144 -2.90 -13.61 -1.10
C ARG A 144 -4.22 -12.89 -0.80
N PRO A 145 -5.27 -13.02 -1.65
CA PRO A 145 -6.62 -12.61 -1.29
C PRO A 145 -7.12 -13.29 -0.01
N LEU A 146 -8.05 -12.66 0.70
CA LEU A 146 -8.59 -13.21 1.95
C LEU A 146 -9.31 -14.55 1.72
N CYS A 147 -10.04 -14.68 0.61
CA CYS A 147 -10.72 -15.93 0.25
C CYS A 147 -9.76 -17.11 0.10
N GLU A 148 -8.53 -16.88 -0.36
CA GLU A 148 -7.49 -17.91 -0.53
C GLU A 148 -6.93 -18.44 0.80
N VAL A 149 -6.96 -17.61 1.86
CA VAL A 149 -6.41 -17.98 3.18
C VAL A 149 -7.48 -18.46 4.17
N LEU A 150 -8.74 -18.48 3.78
CA LEU A 150 -9.86 -18.88 4.64
C LEU A 150 -9.67 -20.25 5.34
N PRO A 151 -9.16 -21.30 4.68
CA PRO A 151 -8.95 -22.59 5.33
C PRO A 151 -8.02 -22.52 6.56
N GLN A 152 -7.09 -21.55 6.56
CA GLN A 152 -6.11 -21.37 7.64
C GLN A 152 -6.68 -20.52 8.80
N THR A 153 -7.69 -19.66 8.57
CA THR A 153 -8.17 -18.68 9.56
C THR A 153 -8.65 -19.32 10.86
N ARG A 154 -9.08 -20.58 10.83
CA ARG A 154 -9.48 -21.34 12.02
C ARG A 154 -8.36 -21.53 13.04
N LYS A 155 -7.10 -21.50 12.60
CA LYS A 155 -5.92 -21.74 13.43
C LYS A 155 -5.18 -20.45 13.78
N LEU A 156 -5.61 -19.32 13.24
CA LEU A 156 -4.92 -18.05 13.43
C LEU A 156 -5.49 -17.28 14.64
N ASP A 157 -4.59 -16.63 15.37
CA ASP A 157 -4.94 -15.60 16.37
C ASP A 157 -5.54 -14.36 15.70
N ALA A 158 -5.04 -14.02 14.50
CA ALA A 158 -5.57 -12.95 13.66
C ALA A 158 -5.09 -13.08 12.20
N VAL A 159 -5.86 -12.52 11.27
CA VAL A 159 -5.39 -12.25 9.91
C VAL A 159 -5.00 -10.77 9.80
N VAL A 160 -3.82 -10.50 9.23
CA VAL A 160 -3.29 -9.14 9.02
C VAL A 160 -3.56 -8.75 7.57
N LEU A 161 -4.43 -7.77 7.36
CA LEU A 161 -4.94 -7.40 6.04
C LEU A 161 -4.37 -6.06 5.59
N GLU A 162 -3.69 -6.04 4.46
CA GLU A 162 -3.55 -4.79 3.72
C GLU A 162 -4.86 -4.50 2.99
N VAL A 163 -5.40 -3.27 3.15
CA VAL A 163 -6.67 -2.90 2.56
C VAL A 163 -6.56 -1.61 1.75
N SER A 164 -6.97 -1.66 0.48
CA SER A 164 -7.05 -0.49 -0.41
C SER A 164 -8.36 0.27 -0.22
N SER A 165 -8.40 1.54 -0.68
CA SER A 165 -9.65 2.30 -0.74
C SER A 165 -10.72 1.62 -1.61
N PHE A 166 -10.31 0.96 -2.70
CA PHE A 166 -11.21 0.25 -3.61
C PHE A 166 -11.89 -0.96 -2.97
N GLN A 167 -11.17 -1.70 -2.12
CA GLN A 167 -11.76 -2.80 -1.35
C GLN A 167 -12.74 -2.29 -0.30
N LEU A 168 -12.47 -1.12 0.29
CA LEU A 168 -13.35 -0.52 1.30
C LEU A 168 -14.64 0.07 0.72
N GLU A 169 -14.71 0.35 -0.60
CA GLU A 169 -15.94 0.79 -1.26
C GLU A 169 -17.04 -0.29 -1.27
N THR A 170 -16.69 -1.55 -1.04
CA THR A 170 -17.57 -2.72 -1.21
C THR A 170 -17.67 -3.58 0.04
N ILE A 171 -17.34 -3.03 1.19
CA ILE A 171 -17.64 -3.66 2.49
C ILE A 171 -19.09 -3.37 2.91
N ASP A 172 -19.63 -4.25 3.71
CA ASP A 172 -20.98 -4.17 4.28
C ASP A 172 -20.91 -4.38 5.81
N ALA A 173 -20.52 -5.57 6.23
CA ALA A 173 -20.39 -5.95 7.64
C ALA A 173 -18.93 -6.15 8.08
N PHE A 174 -17.96 -5.99 7.19
CA PHE A 174 -16.53 -6.14 7.51
C PHE A 174 -16.16 -5.31 8.74
N ARG A 175 -15.57 -5.98 9.73
CA ARG A 175 -15.16 -5.36 10.98
C ARG A 175 -13.72 -5.73 11.30
N ALA A 176 -12.84 -4.75 11.36
CA ALA A 176 -11.51 -4.91 11.90
C ALA A 176 -11.52 -4.70 13.43
N SER A 177 -11.06 -5.70 14.19
CA SER A 177 -10.84 -5.56 15.63
C SER A 177 -9.71 -4.59 15.96
N VAL A 178 -8.75 -4.47 15.04
CA VAL A 178 -7.71 -3.45 15.03
C VAL A 178 -7.67 -2.84 13.63
N ALA A 179 -8.02 -1.58 13.50
CA ALA A 179 -7.99 -0.83 12.25
C ALA A 179 -6.88 0.22 12.30
N VAL A 180 -6.04 0.27 11.28
CA VAL A 180 -4.91 1.20 11.18
C VAL A 180 -5.05 2.09 9.96
N LEU A 181 -5.02 3.40 10.15
CA LEU A 181 -4.92 4.42 9.10
C LEU A 181 -3.58 5.13 9.22
N LEU A 182 -2.67 4.88 8.28
CA LEU A 182 -1.28 5.35 8.34
C LEU A 182 -1.12 6.80 7.93
N ASN A 183 -1.78 7.22 6.86
CA ASN A 183 -1.71 8.59 6.33
C ASN A 183 -2.74 8.78 5.23
N LEU A 184 -3.04 10.05 4.93
CA LEU A 184 -3.92 10.48 3.86
C LEU A 184 -3.24 11.55 3.03
N ALA A 185 -3.01 11.28 1.76
CA ALA A 185 -2.49 12.21 0.76
C ALA A 185 -3.12 11.90 -0.60
N GLU A 186 -3.00 12.80 -1.55
CA GLU A 186 -3.58 12.64 -2.89
C GLU A 186 -3.05 11.39 -3.59
N ASP A 187 -3.97 10.51 -3.96
CA ASP A 187 -3.75 9.34 -4.80
C ASP A 187 -5.09 8.86 -5.36
N HIS A 188 -5.08 8.24 -6.54
CA HIS A 188 -6.28 7.65 -7.15
C HIS A 188 -7.46 8.61 -7.34
N LEU A 189 -7.21 9.92 -7.56
CA LEU A 189 -8.26 10.91 -7.79
C LEU A 189 -8.97 10.70 -9.13
N ASP A 190 -8.33 10.04 -10.09
CA ASP A 190 -8.93 9.56 -11.34
C ASP A 190 -10.15 8.65 -11.10
N ARG A 191 -10.16 7.91 -9.99
CA ARG A 191 -11.30 7.04 -9.61
C ARG A 191 -12.21 7.67 -8.56
N HIS A 192 -11.66 8.27 -7.52
CA HIS A 192 -12.46 8.83 -6.42
C HIS A 192 -13.05 10.21 -6.73
N GLY A 193 -12.52 10.91 -7.74
CA GLY A 193 -12.95 12.22 -8.19
C GLY A 193 -12.55 13.38 -7.27
N SER A 194 -12.38 13.14 -5.97
CA SER A 194 -11.95 14.16 -5.00
C SER A 194 -11.20 13.56 -3.82
N MET A 195 -10.39 14.38 -3.13
CA MET A 195 -9.74 13.97 -1.88
C MET A 195 -10.75 13.64 -0.79
N GLU A 196 -11.87 14.35 -0.70
CA GLU A 196 -12.93 14.05 0.25
C GLU A 196 -13.50 12.63 0.06
N ASN A 197 -13.82 12.25 -1.17
CA ASN A 197 -14.33 10.90 -1.47
C ASN A 197 -13.29 9.83 -1.15
N TYR A 198 -12.01 10.10 -1.43
CA TYR A 198 -10.91 9.20 -1.10
C TYR A 198 -10.77 8.99 0.41
N VAL A 199 -10.84 10.06 1.20
CA VAL A 199 -10.81 10.01 2.66
C VAL A 199 -12.01 9.21 3.18
N ARG A 200 -13.23 9.49 2.69
CA ARG A 200 -14.45 8.76 3.07
C ARG A 200 -14.37 7.28 2.72
N ALA A 201 -13.85 6.93 1.53
CA ALA A 201 -13.65 5.53 1.14
C ALA A 201 -12.70 4.79 2.11
N LYS A 202 -11.62 5.43 2.56
CA LYS A 202 -10.74 4.81 3.56
C LYS A 202 -11.37 4.77 4.96
N ALA A 203 -12.18 5.73 5.30
CA ALA A 203 -12.86 5.81 6.59
C ALA A 203 -13.90 4.70 6.80
N HIS A 204 -14.44 4.07 5.74
CA HIS A 204 -15.30 2.88 5.85
C HIS A 204 -14.64 1.77 6.69
N LEU A 205 -13.29 1.72 6.74
CA LEU A 205 -12.57 0.77 7.60
C LEU A 205 -13.03 0.77 9.06
N PHE A 206 -13.53 1.91 9.56
CA PHE A 206 -13.95 2.07 10.96
C PHE A 206 -15.45 1.87 11.18
N GLU A 207 -16.25 1.85 10.11
CA GLU A 207 -17.73 1.98 10.18
C GLU A 207 -18.39 0.93 11.08
N ASN A 208 -17.93 -0.32 10.99
CA ASN A 208 -18.51 -1.45 11.73
C ASN A 208 -17.80 -1.74 13.07
N GLN A 209 -16.82 -0.93 13.46
CA GLN A 209 -16.11 -1.09 14.73
C GLN A 209 -17.04 -0.95 15.93
N LYS A 210 -16.67 -1.62 17.02
CA LYS A 210 -17.31 -1.51 18.33
C LYS A 210 -16.44 -0.67 19.26
N PRO A 211 -16.96 -0.12 20.36
CA PRO A 211 -16.21 0.74 21.28
C PRO A 211 -14.94 0.11 21.89
N PHE A 212 -14.83 -1.21 21.86
CA PHE A 212 -13.66 -1.96 22.36
C PHE A 212 -12.66 -2.32 21.27
N ASP A 213 -12.98 -2.12 19.98
CA ASP A 213 -12.05 -2.28 18.88
C ASP A 213 -11.06 -1.10 18.84
N TRP A 214 -9.87 -1.32 18.32
CA TRP A 214 -8.85 -0.29 18.26
C TRP A 214 -8.87 0.41 16.90
N ALA A 215 -8.97 1.73 16.93
CA ALA A 215 -8.78 2.61 15.78
C ALA A 215 -7.44 3.35 15.94
N ILE A 216 -6.41 2.84 15.31
CA ILE A 216 -5.04 3.38 15.35
C ILE A 216 -4.88 4.31 14.16
N ILE A 217 -4.75 5.62 14.39
CA ILE A 217 -4.86 6.62 13.32
C ILE A 217 -3.68 7.60 13.43
N GLN A 218 -2.98 7.82 12.34
CA GLN A 218 -1.98 8.88 12.28
C GLN A 218 -2.66 10.25 12.54
N PHE A 219 -2.03 11.10 13.35
CA PHE A 219 -2.66 12.29 13.93
C PHE A 219 -3.18 13.27 12.88
N GLU A 220 -2.39 13.52 11.84
CA GLU A 220 -2.77 14.42 10.74
C GLU A 220 -3.90 13.82 9.87
N ALA A 221 -3.97 12.50 9.76
CA ALA A 221 -5.11 11.81 9.13
C ALA A 221 -6.36 11.88 10.02
N TRP A 222 -6.19 11.82 11.34
CA TRP A 222 -7.29 12.01 12.29
C TRP A 222 -7.90 13.42 12.19
N GLU A 223 -7.08 14.46 12.07
CA GLU A 223 -7.56 15.82 11.84
C GLU A 223 -8.39 15.94 10.55
N GLN A 224 -7.97 15.28 9.47
CA GLN A 224 -8.74 15.24 8.22
C GLN A 224 -10.09 14.51 8.38
N LEU A 225 -10.12 13.39 9.11
CA LEU A 225 -11.39 12.69 9.39
C LEU A 225 -12.33 13.56 10.22
N GLN A 226 -11.81 14.28 11.23
CA GLN A 226 -12.60 15.18 12.05
C GLN A 226 -13.15 16.36 11.24
N ALA A 227 -12.35 16.96 10.35
CA ALA A 227 -12.78 18.04 9.48
C ALA A 227 -13.95 17.63 8.56
N LEU A 228 -14.01 16.35 8.17
CA LEU A 228 -15.11 15.77 7.38
C LEU A 228 -16.24 15.18 8.24
N ASN A 229 -16.22 15.39 9.56
CA ASN A 229 -17.19 14.85 10.51
C ASN A 229 -17.37 13.33 10.43
N VAL A 230 -16.29 12.59 10.11
CA VAL A 230 -16.31 11.13 10.07
C VAL A 230 -16.39 10.58 11.50
N LYS A 231 -17.36 9.69 11.72
CA LYS A 231 -17.51 8.99 13.01
C LYS A 231 -16.62 7.76 13.03
N VAL A 232 -15.85 7.61 14.11
CA VAL A 232 -15.02 6.42 14.38
C VAL A 232 -15.54 5.79 15.68
N PRO A 233 -16.32 4.68 15.61
CA PRO A 233 -16.93 4.06 16.80
C PRO A 233 -15.93 3.36 17.71
N GLY A 234 -14.78 2.93 17.18
CA GLY A 234 -13.72 2.27 17.92
C GLY A 234 -12.99 3.18 18.88
N LYS A 235 -12.15 2.59 19.73
CA LYS A 235 -11.23 3.33 20.60
C LYS A 235 -10.12 3.97 19.77
N VAL A 236 -10.20 5.27 19.57
CA VAL A 236 -9.20 6.04 18.84
C VAL A 236 -7.92 6.14 19.66
N VAL A 237 -6.79 5.84 19.01
CA VAL A 237 -5.43 6.07 19.50
C VAL A 237 -4.63 6.66 18.36
N THR A 238 -4.02 7.81 18.60
CA THR A 238 -3.30 8.57 17.58
C THR A 238 -1.79 8.40 17.70
N PHE A 239 -1.08 8.50 16.56
CA PHE A 239 0.38 8.54 16.52
C PHE A 239 0.88 9.56 15.50
N SER A 240 2.05 10.16 15.74
CA SER A 240 2.71 11.05 14.78
C SER A 240 4.21 11.15 15.08
N ALA A 241 5.01 11.17 14.01
CA ALA A 241 6.43 11.52 14.11
C ALA A 241 6.68 13.04 14.07
N ARG A 242 5.64 13.85 13.87
CA ARG A 242 5.75 15.31 13.65
C ARG A 242 4.98 16.12 14.67
N ASN A 243 3.96 15.56 15.30
CA ASN A 243 3.06 16.25 16.20
C ASN A 243 3.04 15.59 17.58
N ASN A 244 3.53 16.31 18.58
CA ASN A 244 3.56 15.83 19.94
C ASN A 244 2.21 15.89 20.67
N SER A 245 1.11 16.29 20.01
CA SER A 245 -0.24 16.20 20.55
C SER A 245 -0.82 14.78 20.41
N ALA A 246 -0.20 13.91 19.61
CA ALA A 246 -0.62 12.52 19.46
C ALA A 246 -0.42 11.72 20.77
N ASP A 247 -1.17 10.61 20.92
CA ASP A 247 -1.04 9.68 22.06
C ASP A 247 0.32 8.97 22.07
N VAL A 248 0.88 8.71 20.89
CA VAL A 248 2.23 8.18 20.69
C VAL A 248 2.96 9.08 19.69
N TYR A 249 4.11 9.61 20.08
CA TYR A 249 4.83 10.59 19.27
C TYR A 249 6.35 10.43 19.38
N VAL A 250 7.08 11.10 18.48
CA VAL A 250 8.55 11.13 18.51
C VAL A 250 9.03 12.39 19.23
N ASP A 251 9.96 12.20 20.16
CA ASP A 251 10.73 13.28 20.81
C ASP A 251 12.23 12.96 20.69
N GLY A 252 12.95 13.76 19.90
CA GLY A 252 14.30 13.44 19.47
C GLY A 252 14.36 12.10 18.73
N ASN A 253 15.12 11.14 19.28
CA ASN A 253 15.21 9.78 18.76
C ASN A 253 14.30 8.78 19.51
N ARG A 254 13.40 9.25 20.37
CA ARG A 254 12.58 8.35 21.19
C ARG A 254 11.12 8.40 20.81
N VAL A 255 10.49 7.25 20.74
CA VAL A 255 9.03 7.12 20.69
C VAL A 255 8.51 7.20 22.11
N ILE A 256 7.65 8.18 22.36
CA ILE A 256 7.02 8.43 23.65
C ILE A 256 5.56 8.03 23.60
N SER A 257 5.09 7.30 24.59
CA SER A 257 3.69 6.92 24.78
C SER A 257 3.07 7.67 25.94
N ARG A 258 1.83 8.17 25.74
CA ARG A 258 0.94 8.68 26.80
C ARG A 258 -0.14 7.69 27.20
N LEU A 259 -0.11 6.48 26.63
CA LEU A 259 -1.12 5.48 26.91
C LEU A 259 -1.02 4.98 28.36
N PRO A 260 -2.14 4.86 29.10
CA PRO A 260 -2.15 4.33 30.45
C PRO A 260 -1.41 3.00 30.57
N ARG A 261 -0.61 2.83 31.62
CA ARG A 261 0.21 1.65 31.95
C ARG A 261 1.46 1.44 31.07
N VAL A 262 1.67 2.29 30.06
CA VAL A 262 2.87 2.27 29.19
C VAL A 262 3.31 3.69 28.86
N GLU A 263 3.21 4.58 29.82
CA GLU A 263 3.63 5.99 29.71
C GLU A 263 5.16 6.10 29.68
N GLY A 264 5.66 7.06 28.90
CA GLY A 264 7.08 7.34 28.76
C GLY A 264 7.72 6.76 27.49
N PRO A 265 9.06 6.70 27.43
CA PRO A 265 9.79 6.20 26.26
C PRO A 265 9.55 4.69 26.07
N VAL A 266 9.17 4.29 24.86
CA VAL A 266 8.82 2.90 24.53
C VAL A 266 9.68 2.29 23.43
N LEU A 267 10.40 3.10 22.65
CA LEU A 267 11.34 2.65 21.63
C LEU A 267 12.38 3.74 21.38
N ASP A 268 13.65 3.36 21.23
CA ASP A 268 14.71 4.24 20.77
C ASP A 268 14.94 4.01 19.27
N LEU A 269 14.68 5.03 18.47
CA LEU A 269 14.82 4.96 17.00
C LEU A 269 16.29 4.89 16.57
N ALA A 270 17.23 5.34 17.40
CA ALA A 270 18.66 5.21 17.11
C ALA A 270 19.14 3.75 17.17
N GLU A 271 18.43 2.89 17.88
CA GLU A 271 18.69 1.45 17.94
C GLU A 271 17.98 0.67 16.82
N CYS A 272 17.09 1.35 16.05
CA CYS A 272 16.38 0.73 14.94
C CYS A 272 17.23 0.81 13.67
N ALA A 273 17.09 -0.21 12.84
CA ALA A 273 17.81 -0.28 11.57
C ALA A 273 17.26 0.64 10.48
N LEU A 274 16.23 1.43 10.79
CA LEU A 274 15.45 2.21 9.84
C LEU A 274 15.49 3.68 10.21
N GLU A 275 15.75 4.52 9.24
CA GLU A 275 15.76 5.97 9.38
C GLU A 275 14.53 6.61 8.72
N GLY A 276 14.22 7.85 9.11
CA GLY A 276 13.19 8.69 8.51
C GLY A 276 11.83 8.63 9.21
N THR A 277 11.13 9.77 9.14
CA THR A 277 9.86 9.99 9.86
C THR A 277 8.76 9.00 9.45
N HIS A 278 8.69 8.62 8.17
CA HIS A 278 7.69 7.65 7.70
C HIS A 278 7.92 6.24 8.27
N ASN A 279 9.19 5.81 8.44
CA ASN A 279 9.51 4.54 9.09
C ASN A 279 9.21 4.59 10.59
N ALA A 280 9.49 5.73 11.25
CA ALA A 280 9.10 5.93 12.64
C ALA A 280 7.58 5.83 12.83
N GLU A 281 6.77 6.40 11.91
CA GLU A 281 5.31 6.27 11.93
C GLU A 281 4.85 4.83 11.73
N ASN A 282 5.44 4.10 10.76
CA ASN A 282 5.14 2.69 10.55
C ASN A 282 5.52 1.81 11.76
N LEU A 283 6.67 2.10 12.42
CA LEU A 283 7.08 1.42 13.66
C LEU A 283 6.12 1.69 14.82
N MET A 284 5.68 2.96 14.99
CA MET A 284 4.66 3.31 15.99
C MET A 284 3.34 2.59 15.73
N ALA A 285 2.89 2.51 14.47
CA ALA A 285 1.70 1.76 14.10
C ALA A 285 1.84 0.27 14.43
N ALA A 286 2.97 -0.35 14.10
CA ALA A 286 3.24 -1.75 14.42
C ALA A 286 3.30 -1.99 15.95
N TRP A 287 3.95 -1.08 16.70
CA TRP A 287 3.98 -1.13 18.16
C TRP A 287 2.57 -1.05 18.76
N LEU A 288 1.72 -0.12 18.27
CA LEU A 288 0.33 0.04 18.72
C LEU A 288 -0.53 -1.19 18.42
N VAL A 289 -0.34 -1.82 17.26
CA VAL A 289 -1.00 -3.10 16.93
C VAL A 289 -0.57 -4.18 17.92
N GLY A 290 0.73 -4.31 18.21
CA GLY A 290 1.22 -5.23 19.24
C GLY A 290 0.58 -4.97 20.61
N ARG A 291 0.41 -3.70 21.00
CA ARG A 291 -0.30 -3.32 22.25
C ARG A 291 -1.78 -3.72 22.21
N ALA A 292 -2.46 -3.53 21.07
CA ALA A 292 -3.84 -3.97 20.89
C ALA A 292 -3.97 -5.50 21.02
N MET A 293 -2.94 -6.24 20.54
CA MET A 293 -2.81 -7.71 20.69
C MET A 293 -2.27 -8.13 22.05
N LYS A 294 -2.15 -7.22 23.02
CA LYS A 294 -1.74 -7.42 24.42
C LYS A 294 -0.29 -7.91 24.59
N LEU A 295 0.59 -7.60 23.64
CA LEU A 295 2.02 -7.87 23.79
C LEU A 295 2.64 -6.91 24.81
N LEU A 296 3.65 -7.37 25.54
CA LEU A 296 4.42 -6.52 26.45
C LEU A 296 5.48 -5.74 25.66
N PRO A 297 5.83 -4.51 26.08
CA PRO A 297 6.91 -3.74 25.43
C PRO A 297 8.23 -4.52 25.31
N ALA A 298 8.60 -5.27 26.34
CA ALA A 298 9.82 -6.06 26.36
C ALA A 298 9.85 -7.19 25.31
N GLU A 299 8.68 -7.68 24.85
CA GLU A 299 8.59 -8.68 23.77
C GLU A 299 8.71 -8.01 22.39
N MET A 300 8.22 -6.78 22.26
CA MET A 300 8.12 -6.06 20.97
C MET A 300 9.42 -5.34 20.58
N VAL A 301 10.09 -4.70 21.54
CA VAL A 301 11.25 -3.81 21.26
C VAL A 301 12.35 -4.54 20.49
N PRO A 302 12.80 -5.76 20.88
CA PRO A 302 13.86 -6.46 20.15
C PRO A 302 13.49 -6.75 18.69
N VAL A 303 12.22 -7.07 18.41
CA VAL A 303 11.75 -7.35 17.05
C VAL A 303 11.70 -6.06 16.25
N LEU A 304 11.12 -4.98 16.81
CA LEU A 304 11.00 -3.69 16.12
C LEU A 304 12.36 -3.10 15.72
N GLN A 305 13.41 -3.31 16.52
CA GLN A 305 14.78 -2.88 16.23
C GLN A 305 15.41 -3.61 15.04
N THR A 306 14.97 -4.83 14.74
CA THR A 306 15.51 -5.66 13.66
C THR A 306 14.77 -5.55 12.34
N LEU A 307 13.59 -4.91 12.33
CA LEU A 307 12.79 -4.74 11.12
C LEU A 307 13.57 -4.03 10.00
N ARG A 308 13.28 -4.39 8.76
CA ARG A 308 13.86 -3.81 7.55
C ARG A 308 12.76 -3.47 6.56
N THR A 309 13.02 -2.53 5.67
CA THR A 309 12.14 -2.30 4.51
C THR A 309 12.29 -3.44 3.52
N GLY A 310 11.18 -3.79 2.85
CA GLY A 310 11.23 -4.71 1.73
C GLY A 310 11.95 -4.15 0.51
N GLU A 311 12.16 -4.98 -0.50
CA GLU A 311 12.76 -4.58 -1.78
C GLU A 311 12.01 -3.39 -2.42
N HIS A 312 12.74 -2.54 -3.13
CA HIS A 312 12.23 -1.38 -3.87
C HIS A 312 11.57 -0.29 -2.99
N ARG A 313 11.95 -0.19 -1.70
CA ARG A 313 11.44 0.81 -0.74
C ARG A 313 12.60 1.49 -0.02
N CYS A 314 13.14 2.54 -0.61
CA CYS A 314 14.36 3.20 -0.15
C CYS A 314 15.48 2.17 0.14
N GLU A 315 15.55 1.12 -0.68
CA GLU A 315 16.49 0.01 -0.56
C GLU A 315 17.89 0.49 -0.97
N LEU A 316 18.89 0.38 -0.09
CA LEU A 316 20.28 0.62 -0.44
C LEU A 316 20.76 -0.52 -1.35
N VAL A 317 21.03 -0.21 -2.62
CA VAL A 317 21.47 -1.18 -3.64
C VAL A 317 23.00 -1.31 -3.67
N ALA A 318 23.70 -0.17 -3.62
CA ALA A 318 25.16 -0.12 -3.68
C ALA A 318 25.71 1.14 -2.98
N GLU A 319 26.96 1.05 -2.56
CA GLU A 319 27.77 2.20 -2.19
C GLU A 319 29.09 2.14 -2.98
N TRP A 320 29.41 3.21 -3.70
CA TRP A 320 30.61 3.32 -4.51
C TRP A 320 31.30 4.66 -4.28
N GLU A 321 32.54 4.66 -3.84
CA GLU A 321 33.33 5.87 -3.55
C GLU A 321 32.59 6.90 -2.66
N GLY A 322 31.79 6.43 -1.71
CA GLY A 322 31.00 7.28 -0.83
C GLY A 322 29.69 7.83 -1.45
N VAL A 323 29.33 7.41 -2.67
CA VAL A 323 28.01 7.65 -3.28
C VAL A 323 27.11 6.46 -2.99
N ARG A 324 25.90 6.72 -2.51
CA ARG A 324 24.92 5.68 -2.18
C ARG A 324 23.78 5.65 -3.17
N PHE A 325 23.44 4.45 -3.66
CA PHE A 325 22.39 4.21 -4.64
C PHE A 325 21.16 3.59 -3.95
N TYR A 326 20.03 4.30 -3.97
CA TYR A 326 18.79 3.86 -3.35
C TYR A 326 17.71 3.57 -4.37
N ASN A 327 17.09 2.39 -4.23
CA ASN A 327 15.96 1.94 -5.03
C ASN A 327 14.65 2.15 -4.27
N ASP A 328 13.86 3.10 -4.73
CA ASP A 328 12.51 3.37 -4.24
C ASP A 328 11.47 3.26 -5.37
N SER A 329 11.64 2.26 -6.23
CA SER A 329 10.77 2.05 -7.40
C SER A 329 9.28 1.91 -7.03
N LYS A 330 8.97 1.57 -5.78
CA LYS A 330 7.59 1.50 -5.24
C LYS A 330 6.94 2.86 -5.05
N ALA A 331 7.68 3.96 -5.04
CA ALA A 331 7.15 5.32 -4.96
C ALA A 331 6.41 5.70 -6.25
N THR A 332 5.15 5.30 -6.36
CA THR A 332 4.31 5.52 -7.55
C THR A 332 3.40 6.74 -7.44
N ASN A 333 3.64 7.62 -6.47
CA ASN A 333 2.95 8.89 -6.29
C ASN A 333 3.88 9.96 -5.71
N VAL A 334 3.46 11.22 -5.82
CA VAL A 334 4.24 12.40 -5.41
C VAL A 334 4.52 12.40 -3.89
N HIS A 335 3.56 11.99 -3.06
CA HIS A 335 3.75 11.94 -1.61
C HIS A 335 4.83 10.93 -1.21
N ALA A 336 4.91 9.78 -1.88
CA ALA A 336 5.95 8.79 -1.63
C ALA A 336 7.34 9.36 -1.98
N LEU A 337 7.49 10.03 -3.13
CA LEU A 337 8.72 10.73 -3.51
C LEU A 337 9.14 11.77 -2.45
N VAL A 338 8.22 12.64 -2.00
CA VAL A 338 8.51 13.65 -0.97
C VAL A 338 9.00 13.00 0.32
N SER A 339 8.37 11.90 0.71
CA SER A 339 8.78 11.11 1.88
C SER A 339 10.18 10.52 1.70
N ALA A 340 10.47 9.96 0.52
CA ALA A 340 11.79 9.41 0.19
C ALA A 340 12.87 10.50 0.23
N LEU A 341 12.65 11.65 -0.42
CA LEU A 341 13.60 12.77 -0.41
C LEU A 341 13.94 13.26 0.99
N ARG A 342 12.94 13.34 1.87
CA ARG A 342 13.13 13.76 3.27
C ARG A 342 13.84 12.72 4.13
N SER A 343 13.77 11.46 3.77
CA SER A 343 14.42 10.36 4.50
C SER A 343 15.85 10.09 4.05
N MET A 344 16.27 10.61 2.90
CA MET A 344 17.64 10.42 2.46
C MET A 344 18.63 11.08 3.43
N PRO A 345 19.78 10.44 3.69
CA PRO A 345 20.80 10.99 4.57
C PRO A 345 21.21 12.41 4.13
N PRO A 346 21.37 13.35 5.07
CA PRO A 346 21.84 14.69 4.75
C PRO A 346 23.31 14.68 4.36
N ALA A 347 23.71 15.56 3.48
CA ALA A 347 25.14 15.78 3.20
C ALA A 347 25.81 16.48 4.37
N LYS A 348 27.05 16.12 4.68
CA LYS A 348 27.82 16.76 5.74
C LYS A 348 28.18 18.23 5.45
N GLN A 349 28.20 18.65 4.20
CA GLN A 349 28.71 19.96 3.77
C GLN A 349 27.85 20.68 2.71
N ALA A 350 26.78 20.07 2.20
CA ALA A 350 25.96 20.65 1.15
C ALA A 350 24.46 20.57 1.50
N ALA A 351 23.69 21.60 1.13
CA ALA A 351 22.26 21.60 1.35
C ALA A 351 21.55 20.54 0.48
N ARG A 352 22.04 20.30 -0.75
CA ARG A 352 21.50 19.35 -1.72
C ARG A 352 22.52 18.26 -1.98
N ASN A 353 22.07 17.01 -1.96
CA ASN A 353 22.94 15.86 -2.20
C ASN A 353 22.22 14.71 -2.92
N VAL A 354 21.04 14.92 -3.45
CA VAL A 354 20.28 13.87 -4.13
C VAL A 354 20.32 14.09 -5.65
N TRP A 355 20.77 13.08 -6.37
CA TRP A 355 20.60 12.89 -7.79
C TRP A 355 19.36 12.04 -8.00
N LEU A 356 18.27 12.68 -8.45
CA LEU A 356 16.96 12.06 -8.51
C LEU A 356 16.71 11.44 -9.89
N ILE A 357 16.25 10.18 -9.92
CA ILE A 357 15.69 9.56 -11.12
C ILE A 357 14.19 9.42 -10.90
N ALA A 358 13.39 10.09 -11.76
CA ALA A 358 11.94 10.13 -11.61
C ALA A 358 11.23 10.02 -12.96
N GLY A 359 9.88 9.76 -12.91
CA GLY A 359 9.03 9.67 -14.09
C GLY A 359 8.48 8.28 -14.35
N GLY A 360 7.75 8.15 -15.44
CA GLY A 360 6.96 7.00 -15.82
C GLY A 360 5.56 7.40 -16.24
N GLN A 361 4.57 6.52 -16.09
CA GLN A 361 3.18 6.76 -16.42
C GLN A 361 2.49 7.56 -15.31
N GLY A 362 2.09 8.79 -15.59
CA GLY A 362 1.27 9.62 -14.71
C GLY A 362 -0.16 9.11 -14.57
N LYS A 363 -0.81 9.51 -13.48
CA LYS A 363 -2.23 9.21 -13.19
C LYS A 363 -3.04 10.50 -13.06
N GLY A 364 -2.71 11.54 -13.85
CA GLY A 364 -3.31 12.87 -13.72
C GLY A 364 -2.96 13.58 -12.40
N MET A 365 -1.82 13.24 -11.79
CA MET A 365 -1.35 13.83 -10.53
C MET A 365 -0.73 15.20 -10.77
N ASP A 366 -0.90 16.11 -9.81
CA ASP A 366 -0.13 17.34 -9.75
C ASP A 366 1.27 17.07 -9.17
N TYR A 367 2.33 17.50 -9.86
CA TYR A 367 3.71 17.35 -9.43
C TYR A 367 4.23 18.54 -8.62
N GLN A 368 3.51 19.66 -8.58
CA GLN A 368 3.88 20.86 -7.83
C GLN A 368 4.09 20.62 -6.31
N PRO A 369 3.33 19.75 -5.63
CA PRO A 369 3.54 19.49 -4.20
C PRO A 369 4.93 18.94 -3.85
N ALA A 370 5.67 18.37 -4.82
CA ALA A 370 7.05 17.94 -4.59
C ALA A 370 8.08 19.06 -4.75
N ALA A 371 7.73 20.19 -5.36
CA ALA A 371 8.66 21.25 -5.78
C ALA A 371 9.54 21.77 -4.62
N SER A 372 8.98 21.98 -3.42
CA SER A 372 9.74 22.40 -2.24
C SER A 372 10.80 21.36 -1.86
N ALA A 373 10.41 20.09 -1.71
CA ALA A 373 11.32 19.02 -1.34
C ALA A 373 12.40 18.78 -2.41
N VAL A 374 12.06 18.92 -3.69
CA VAL A 374 13.00 18.88 -4.82
C VAL A 374 13.99 20.03 -4.68
N GLY A 375 13.52 21.26 -4.49
CA GLY A 375 14.38 22.43 -4.29
C GLY A 375 15.31 22.35 -3.08
N GLU A 376 14.89 21.69 -2.02
CA GLU A 376 15.68 21.52 -0.78
C GLU A 376 16.74 20.43 -0.89
N ARG A 377 16.46 19.33 -1.61
CA ARG A 377 17.27 18.12 -1.54
C ARG A 377 17.95 17.72 -2.84
N VAL A 378 17.35 18.06 -4.00
CA VAL A 378 17.81 17.57 -5.31
C VAL A 378 18.86 18.48 -5.90
N LYS A 379 20.03 17.91 -6.24
CA LYS A 379 21.06 18.57 -7.04
C LYS A 379 20.65 18.65 -8.49
N GLU A 380 20.16 17.52 -9.02
CA GLU A 380 19.75 17.36 -10.40
C GLU A 380 18.78 16.20 -10.53
N ALA A 381 17.79 16.31 -11.41
CA ALA A 381 16.82 15.26 -11.70
C ALA A 381 16.97 14.74 -13.13
N TRP A 382 16.98 13.42 -13.30
CA TRP A 382 16.94 12.71 -14.57
C TRP A 382 15.56 12.09 -14.76
N LEU A 383 14.85 12.51 -15.78
CA LEU A 383 13.44 12.22 -15.97
C LEU A 383 13.23 11.26 -17.12
N ILE A 384 12.43 10.20 -16.89
CA ILE A 384 12.16 9.13 -17.84
C ILE A 384 10.64 8.95 -18.06
N GLY A 385 10.26 8.34 -19.18
CA GLY A 385 8.90 7.89 -19.44
C GLY A 385 7.91 8.99 -19.82
N ALA A 386 6.65 8.61 -19.88
CA ALA A 386 5.59 9.41 -20.50
C ALA A 386 5.35 10.77 -19.81
N SER A 387 5.53 10.86 -18.48
CA SER A 387 5.30 12.10 -17.72
C SER A 387 6.55 12.97 -17.55
N ALA A 388 7.67 12.64 -18.18
CA ALA A 388 8.94 13.35 -17.98
C ALA A 388 8.85 14.85 -18.28
N ALA A 389 8.21 15.25 -19.38
CA ALA A 389 8.04 16.66 -19.76
C ALA A 389 7.15 17.46 -18.79
N GLU A 390 6.09 16.83 -18.27
CA GLU A 390 5.20 17.43 -17.28
C GLU A 390 5.93 17.65 -15.95
N ILE A 391 6.69 16.67 -15.49
CA ILE A 391 7.54 16.73 -14.30
C ILE A 391 8.62 17.81 -14.47
N GLN A 392 9.27 17.85 -15.63
CA GLN A 392 10.26 18.88 -15.95
C GLN A 392 9.68 20.28 -15.83
N SER A 393 8.49 20.51 -16.37
CA SER A 393 7.78 21.79 -16.26
C SER A 393 7.51 22.19 -14.81
N ALA A 394 7.16 21.23 -13.95
CA ALA A 394 6.85 21.47 -12.55
C ALA A 394 8.10 21.73 -11.68
N TRP A 395 9.22 21.07 -11.96
CA TRP A 395 10.38 21.08 -11.05
C TRP A 395 11.58 21.89 -11.54
N SER A 396 11.70 22.21 -12.84
CA SER A 396 12.84 22.97 -13.38
C SER A 396 13.04 24.35 -12.74
N PRO A 397 12.04 25.05 -12.18
CA PRO A 397 12.26 26.28 -11.41
C PRO A 397 13.00 26.05 -10.06
N PHE A 398 13.08 24.81 -9.58
CA PHE A 398 13.58 24.46 -8.24
C PHE A 398 14.89 23.66 -8.29
N ALA A 399 15.10 22.84 -9.32
CA ALA A 399 16.32 22.07 -9.56
C ALA A 399 16.53 21.84 -11.07
N PRO A 400 17.77 21.69 -11.55
CA PRO A 400 18.05 21.24 -12.90
C PRO A 400 17.34 19.92 -13.21
N CYS A 401 16.65 19.85 -14.35
CA CYS A 401 15.89 18.66 -14.76
C CYS A 401 16.26 18.31 -16.22
N ASN A 402 16.83 17.14 -16.43
CA ASN A 402 17.21 16.60 -17.73
C ASN A 402 16.33 15.43 -18.12
N LEU A 403 16.14 15.22 -19.40
CA LEU A 403 15.45 14.05 -19.92
C LEU A 403 16.48 12.96 -20.22
N ALA A 404 16.19 11.73 -19.84
CA ALA A 404 16.95 10.54 -20.23
C ALA A 404 16.08 9.63 -21.10
N ALA A 405 16.69 8.96 -22.06
CA ALA A 405 16.00 8.03 -22.95
C ALA A 405 15.48 6.80 -22.21
N ASP A 406 16.24 6.34 -21.22
CA ASP A 406 15.89 5.19 -20.41
C ASP A 406 16.49 5.25 -18.99
N LEU A 407 16.24 4.20 -18.21
CA LEU A 407 16.73 4.09 -16.84
C LEU A 407 18.26 3.88 -16.77
N ILE A 408 18.84 3.23 -17.77
CA ILE A 408 20.27 2.93 -17.80
C ILE A 408 21.06 4.24 -18.00
N GLU A 409 20.62 5.07 -18.95
CA GLU A 409 21.19 6.40 -19.16
C GLU A 409 21.05 7.27 -17.91
N ALA A 410 19.87 7.30 -17.28
CA ALA A 410 19.63 8.08 -16.06
C ALA A 410 20.55 7.66 -14.91
N VAL A 411 20.79 6.36 -14.70
CA VAL A 411 21.73 5.83 -13.69
C VAL A 411 23.16 6.23 -14.03
N ALA A 412 23.58 6.10 -15.30
CA ALA A 412 24.94 6.41 -15.74
C ALA A 412 25.26 7.90 -15.57
N GLU A 413 24.34 8.79 -15.94
CA GLU A 413 24.54 10.23 -15.82
C GLU A 413 24.52 10.70 -14.35
N ALA A 414 23.55 10.24 -13.56
CA ALA A 414 23.49 10.54 -12.14
C ALA A 414 24.75 10.04 -11.40
N GLY A 415 25.16 8.79 -11.66
CA GLY A 415 26.34 8.21 -11.02
C GLY A 415 27.65 8.87 -11.43
N ARG A 416 27.79 9.30 -12.71
CA ARG A 416 29.02 9.99 -13.22
C ARG A 416 29.24 11.33 -12.54
N ASN A 417 28.15 12.05 -12.25
CA ASN A 417 28.20 13.40 -11.72
C ASN A 417 28.14 13.46 -10.20
N ALA A 418 27.79 12.36 -9.54
CA ALA A 418 27.72 12.28 -8.09
C ALA A 418 29.10 12.31 -7.43
N ALA A 419 29.20 12.95 -6.27
CA ALA A 419 30.41 13.06 -5.46
C ALA A 419 30.26 12.33 -4.11
N PRO A 420 31.36 12.01 -3.41
CA PRO A 420 31.32 11.39 -2.10
C PRO A 420 30.37 12.12 -1.14
N GLY A 421 29.42 11.40 -0.54
CA GLY A 421 28.35 11.94 0.31
C GLY A 421 27.03 12.21 -0.42
N ASP A 422 27.01 12.05 -1.74
CA ASP A 422 25.77 12.14 -2.52
C ASP A 422 24.98 10.83 -2.49
N VAL A 423 23.72 10.98 -2.90
CA VAL A 423 22.76 9.89 -3.04
C VAL A 423 22.22 9.89 -4.47
N VAL A 424 22.26 8.77 -5.17
CA VAL A 424 21.50 8.52 -6.39
C VAL A 424 20.22 7.79 -5.97
N LEU A 425 19.06 8.40 -6.21
CA LEU A 425 17.77 7.92 -5.75
C LEU A 425 16.84 7.66 -6.95
N LEU A 426 16.43 6.41 -7.15
CA LEU A 426 15.27 6.10 -7.97
C LEU A 426 14.01 6.26 -7.10
N SER A 427 13.23 7.32 -7.29
CA SER A 427 11.91 7.50 -6.66
C SER A 427 10.96 8.15 -7.67
N PRO A 428 10.25 7.33 -8.45
CA PRO A 428 9.65 7.75 -9.71
C PRO A 428 8.48 8.72 -9.64
N ALA A 429 7.73 8.78 -8.54
CA ALA A 429 6.44 9.47 -8.40
C ALA A 429 5.34 8.97 -9.36
N CYS A 430 5.63 8.04 -10.25
CA CYS A 430 4.77 7.57 -11.33
C CYS A 430 4.63 6.05 -11.34
N ALA A 431 3.54 5.54 -11.91
CA ALA A 431 3.44 4.13 -12.27
C ALA A 431 4.51 3.76 -13.31
N SER A 432 4.74 2.46 -13.53
CA SER A 432 5.84 1.97 -14.37
C SER A 432 5.39 1.41 -15.73
N PHE A 433 4.09 1.36 -15.99
CA PHE A 433 3.50 0.55 -17.08
C PHE A 433 3.73 1.10 -18.49
N ASP A 434 4.33 2.27 -18.62
CA ASP A 434 4.75 2.85 -19.91
C ASP A 434 6.09 2.28 -20.42
N MET A 435 6.99 1.88 -19.51
CA MET A 435 8.32 1.38 -19.83
C MET A 435 8.63 -0.01 -19.24
N PHE A 436 7.86 -0.47 -18.24
CA PHE A 436 8.12 -1.70 -17.48
C PHE A 436 6.82 -2.44 -17.17
N ASP A 437 6.89 -3.76 -17.01
CA ASP A 437 5.72 -4.59 -16.68
C ASP A 437 5.16 -4.33 -15.26
N SER A 438 6.01 -3.87 -14.36
CA SER A 438 5.65 -3.59 -12.97
C SER A 438 6.69 -2.69 -12.30
N TYR A 439 6.38 -2.15 -11.10
CA TYR A 439 7.37 -1.44 -10.31
C TYR A 439 8.52 -2.36 -9.86
N GLN A 440 8.26 -3.64 -9.66
CA GLN A 440 9.32 -4.62 -9.35
C GLN A 440 10.27 -4.76 -10.55
N HIS A 441 9.74 -4.88 -11.76
CA HIS A 441 10.54 -4.94 -12.97
C HIS A 441 11.41 -3.68 -13.10
N ARG A 442 10.85 -2.47 -12.93
CA ARG A 442 11.62 -1.21 -12.92
C ARG A 442 12.71 -1.21 -11.85
N GLY A 443 12.38 -1.64 -10.62
CA GLY A 443 13.34 -1.69 -9.52
C GLY A 443 14.46 -2.72 -9.74
N ASN A 444 14.16 -3.86 -10.35
CA ASN A 444 15.17 -4.87 -10.74
C ASN A 444 16.09 -4.35 -11.85
N GLN A 445 15.54 -3.64 -12.85
CA GLN A 445 16.32 -2.99 -13.89
C GLN A 445 17.24 -1.90 -13.31
N PHE A 446 16.77 -1.11 -12.35
CA PHE A 446 17.63 -0.15 -11.63
C PHE A 446 18.77 -0.85 -10.90
N ARG A 447 18.49 -1.93 -10.18
CA ARG A 447 19.52 -2.71 -9.47
C ARG A 447 20.57 -3.24 -10.47
N ALA A 448 20.13 -3.79 -11.59
CA ALA A 448 21.01 -4.29 -12.64
C ALA A 448 21.89 -3.17 -13.24
N ALA A 449 21.29 -2.02 -13.60
CA ALA A 449 21.98 -0.87 -14.14
C ALA A 449 23.04 -0.29 -13.16
N VAL A 450 22.71 -0.23 -11.85
CA VAL A 450 23.66 0.20 -10.81
C VAL A 450 24.81 -0.78 -10.67
N THR A 451 24.52 -2.09 -10.67
CA THR A 451 25.57 -3.13 -10.57
C THR A 451 26.52 -3.05 -11.75
N GLU A 452 26.01 -2.99 -12.99
CA GLU A 452 26.81 -2.85 -14.20
C GLU A 452 27.65 -1.56 -14.20
N TRP A 453 27.05 -0.44 -13.76
CA TRP A 453 27.73 0.84 -13.64
C TRP A 453 28.90 0.78 -12.65
N VAL A 454 28.73 0.14 -11.49
CA VAL A 454 29.78 -0.04 -10.48
C VAL A 454 30.88 -0.98 -11.00
N GLU A 455 30.52 -2.13 -11.59
CA GLU A 455 31.47 -3.11 -12.12
C GLU A 455 32.33 -2.53 -13.24
N SER A 456 31.75 -1.70 -14.13
CA SER A 456 32.50 -1.04 -15.22
C SER A 456 33.60 -0.11 -14.72
N ARG A 457 33.53 0.37 -13.46
CA ARG A 457 34.51 1.28 -12.86
C ARG A 457 35.50 0.59 -11.91
N GLN A 458 35.22 -0.66 -11.53
CA GLN A 458 36.20 -1.49 -10.78
C GLN A 458 37.28 -2.07 -11.69
N GLY A 459 37.05 -2.07 -13.01
CA GLY A 459 37.99 -2.61 -14.02
C GLY A 459 38.96 -1.59 -14.64
N ASP A 460 38.76 -0.30 -14.33
CA ASP A 460 39.66 0.81 -14.70
C ASP A 460 40.57 1.19 -13.53
#